data_e19d3a1c7e162a80d4b73e1087f7be29
#
_entry.id   e19d3a1c7e162a80d4b73e1087f7be29
#
_cell.length_a   1.000
_cell.length_b   1.000
_cell.length_c   1.000
_cell.angle_alpha   90.00
_cell.angle_beta   90.00
_cell.angle_gamma   90.00
#
_symmetry.space_group_name_H-M   'P 1'
#
loop_
_entity.id
_entity.type
_entity.pdbx_description
1 polymer ?
#
loop_
_entity_poly.entity_id
_entity_poly.type
_entity_poly.pdbx_seq_one_letter_code
_entity_poly.pdbx_strand_id
1 'polypeptide(L)'
;MSERVPRVRRAPLPADALIVVRGDDLIDGSSQLQALDFRRRFPDWGRWGLSAFYARGDTDVDDLAADRLEHFPVLRLYRPEVLEAAGFEIVPTFRTPHVTLAFDGDLDAWVDRLRTADHD
;
A
#
# COMPACT_ATOMS: atom_id res chain seq x y z
N MET A 1 -25.54 2.63 1.21
CA MET A 1 -25.17 1.38 0.53
C MET A 1 -23.66 1.20 0.63
N SER A 2 -23.22 0.09 1.20
CA SER A 2 -21.79 -0.13 1.34
C SER A 2 -21.21 -0.74 0.05
N GLU A 3 -20.07 -0.24 -0.35
CA GLU A 3 -19.33 -0.79 -1.48
C GLU A 3 -18.72 -2.14 -1.08
N ARG A 4 -18.81 -3.13 -1.97
CA ARG A 4 -18.28 -4.47 -1.70
C ARG A 4 -16.97 -4.72 -2.43
N VAL A 5 -16.53 -3.79 -3.27
CA VAL A 5 -15.22 -3.77 -3.91
C VAL A 5 -14.63 -2.39 -3.76
N PRO A 6 -13.29 -2.25 -3.70
CA PRO A 6 -12.68 -0.94 -3.59
C PRO A 6 -12.86 -0.14 -4.89
N ARG A 7 -12.93 1.16 -4.74
CA ARG A 7 -13.01 2.07 -5.89
C ARG A 7 -11.65 2.17 -6.56
N VAL A 8 -11.54 1.66 -7.77
CA VAL A 8 -10.29 1.66 -8.53
C VAL A 8 -10.28 2.82 -9.52
N ARG A 9 -9.18 3.59 -9.51
CA ARG A 9 -8.99 4.66 -10.49
C ARG A 9 -8.43 4.08 -11.78
N ARG A 10 -8.83 4.65 -12.91
CA ARG A 10 -8.38 4.20 -14.24
C ARG A 10 -7.03 4.76 -14.64
N ALA A 11 -6.61 5.87 -14.05
CA ALA A 11 -5.35 6.49 -14.39
C ALA A 11 -4.17 5.61 -13.96
N PRO A 12 -3.21 5.33 -14.86
CA PRO A 12 -2.04 4.55 -14.49
C PRO A 12 -1.12 5.34 -13.57
N LEU A 13 -0.26 4.62 -12.83
CA LEU A 13 0.77 5.26 -12.02
C LEU A 13 1.79 5.95 -12.93
N PRO A 14 2.33 7.11 -12.51
CA PRO A 14 3.45 7.72 -13.22
C PRO A 14 4.65 6.76 -13.28
N ALA A 15 5.40 6.80 -14.37
CA ALA A 15 6.52 5.87 -14.58
C ALA A 15 7.63 6.00 -13.54
N ASP A 16 7.77 7.17 -12.95
CA ASP A 16 8.80 7.48 -11.94
C ASP A 16 8.26 7.46 -10.51
N ALA A 17 7.05 6.95 -10.29
CA ALA A 17 6.44 6.92 -8.97
C ALA A 17 7.14 5.94 -8.03
N LEU A 18 7.32 6.38 -6.79
CA LEU A 18 7.73 5.52 -5.69
C LEU A 18 6.49 5.19 -4.85
N ILE A 19 6.48 4.02 -4.24
CA ILE A 19 5.40 3.61 -3.36
C ILE A 19 5.84 3.87 -1.92
N VAL A 20 5.03 4.65 -1.20
CA VAL A 20 5.31 5.06 0.17
C VAL A 20 4.43 4.25 1.12
N VAL A 21 5.05 3.50 2.00
CA VAL A 21 4.39 2.63 2.96
C VAL A 21 4.82 3.01 4.37
N ARG A 22 3.91 2.89 5.33
CA ARG A 22 4.28 3.03 6.75
C ARG A 22 5.29 1.95 7.12
N GLY A 23 6.38 2.35 7.75
CA GLY A 23 7.49 1.45 8.04
C GLY A 23 7.54 0.91 9.47
N ASP A 24 8.59 0.17 9.76
CA ASP A 24 8.94 -0.43 11.05
C ASP A 24 7.86 -1.37 11.61
N ASP A 25 7.55 -1.24 12.89
CA ASP A 25 6.62 -2.14 13.60
C ASP A 25 5.22 -2.17 12.98
N LEU A 26 4.87 -1.13 12.22
CA LEU A 26 3.56 -1.06 11.57
C LEU A 26 3.40 -2.07 10.45
N ILE A 27 4.52 -2.58 9.91
CA ILE A 27 4.46 -3.63 8.89
C ILE A 27 4.08 -4.97 9.50
N ASP A 28 4.29 -5.18 10.79
CA ASP A 28 3.92 -6.43 11.47
C ASP A 28 2.43 -6.50 11.84
N GLY A 29 2.11 -6.22 13.10
CA GLY A 29 0.76 -6.38 13.61
C GLY A 29 -0.27 -5.46 12.98
N SER A 30 0.06 -4.18 12.82
CA SER A 30 -0.88 -3.20 12.27
C SER A 30 -1.19 -3.46 10.81
N SER A 31 -0.22 -3.91 10.03
CA SER A 31 -0.44 -4.23 8.63
C SER A 31 -1.31 -5.46 8.45
N GLN A 32 -1.15 -6.46 9.31
CA GLN A 32 -2.03 -7.64 9.31
C GLN A 32 -3.48 -7.25 9.60
N LEU A 33 -3.70 -6.42 10.63
CA LEU A 33 -5.03 -5.94 10.97
C LEU A 33 -5.64 -5.12 9.84
N GLN A 34 -4.83 -4.27 9.21
CA GLN A 34 -5.28 -3.46 8.09
C GLN A 34 -5.71 -4.33 6.90
N ALA A 35 -4.94 -5.37 6.59
CA ALA A 35 -5.27 -6.28 5.50
C ALA A 35 -6.55 -7.06 5.78
N LEU A 36 -6.76 -7.50 7.02
CA LEU A 36 -7.99 -8.16 7.44
C LEU A 36 -9.19 -7.23 7.32
N ASP A 37 -9.07 -6.00 7.81
CA ASP A 37 -10.15 -5.01 7.74
C ASP A 37 -10.50 -4.68 6.30
N PHE A 38 -9.51 -4.57 5.44
CA PHE A 38 -9.72 -4.32 4.02
C PHE A 38 -10.55 -5.46 3.38
N ARG A 39 -10.19 -6.70 3.67
CA ARG A 39 -10.93 -7.86 3.13
C ARG A 39 -12.36 -7.93 3.66
N ARG A 40 -12.58 -7.56 4.92
CA ARG A 40 -13.92 -7.50 5.50
C ARG A 40 -14.76 -6.38 4.88
N ARG A 41 -14.13 -5.24 4.62
CA ARG A 41 -14.80 -4.09 4.02
C ARG A 41 -15.18 -4.33 2.57
N PHE A 42 -14.34 -5.08 1.84
CA PHE A 42 -14.56 -5.35 0.42
C PHE A 42 -14.62 -6.85 0.13
N PRO A 43 -15.67 -7.53 0.65
CA PRO A 43 -15.73 -9.00 0.57
C PRO A 43 -15.85 -9.54 -0.86
N ASP A 44 -16.43 -8.78 -1.78
CA ASP A 44 -16.58 -9.22 -3.17
C ASP A 44 -15.28 -9.13 -3.96
N TRP A 45 -14.33 -8.32 -3.49
CA TRP A 45 -12.99 -8.28 -4.08
C TRP A 45 -12.16 -9.49 -3.66
N GLY A 46 -12.35 -9.95 -2.41
CA GLY A 46 -11.80 -11.20 -1.92
C GLY A 46 -10.29 -11.24 -1.80
N ARG A 47 -9.63 -10.09 -1.64
CA ARG A 47 -8.17 -9.97 -1.57
C ARG A 47 -7.75 -9.25 -0.30
N TRP A 48 -6.52 -9.50 0.13
CA TRP A 48 -5.89 -8.68 1.17
C TRP A 48 -5.46 -7.36 0.55
N GLY A 49 -5.49 -6.30 1.33
CA GLY A 49 -5.08 -4.99 0.86
C GLY A 49 -4.34 -4.20 1.93
N LEU A 50 -3.25 -3.56 1.53
CA LEU A 50 -2.50 -2.64 2.39
C LEU A 50 -2.57 -1.25 1.78
N SER A 51 -2.86 -0.26 2.61
CA SER A 51 -2.90 1.13 2.20
C SER A 51 -1.50 1.68 1.95
N ALA A 52 -1.31 2.35 0.83
CA ALA A 52 -0.06 2.98 0.49
C ALA A 52 -0.34 4.22 -0.36
N PHE A 53 0.71 4.95 -0.71
CA PHE A 53 0.61 6.15 -1.54
C PHE A 53 1.74 6.13 -2.56
N TYR A 54 1.53 6.78 -3.71
CA TYR A 54 2.65 7.01 -4.61
C TYR A 54 3.17 8.44 -4.50
N ALA A 55 4.45 8.61 -4.77
CA ALA A 55 5.13 9.90 -4.74
C ALA A 55 6.07 10.04 -5.94
N ARG A 56 6.19 11.25 -6.47
CA ARG A 56 7.06 11.55 -7.62
C ARG A 56 8.20 12.46 -7.18
N GLY A 57 9.07 11.94 -6.31
CA GLY A 57 10.22 12.68 -5.81
C GLY A 57 10.07 13.13 -4.36
N ASP A 58 11.10 13.77 -3.86
CA ASP A 58 11.22 14.10 -2.44
C ASP A 58 10.14 15.07 -1.94
N THR A 59 9.73 16.01 -2.79
CA THR A 59 8.68 16.97 -2.43
C THR A 59 7.36 16.28 -2.13
N ASP A 60 6.98 15.30 -2.97
CA ASP A 60 5.75 14.54 -2.75
C ASP A 60 5.85 13.68 -1.48
N VAL A 61 7.02 13.10 -1.20
CA VAL A 61 7.25 12.33 0.02
C VAL A 61 7.09 13.24 1.24
N ASP A 62 7.68 14.43 1.20
CA ASP A 62 7.56 15.40 2.30
C ASP A 62 6.11 15.84 2.51
N ASP A 63 5.37 16.05 1.45
CA ASP A 63 3.94 16.42 1.52
C ASP A 63 3.10 15.30 2.15
N LEU A 64 3.37 14.06 1.79
CA LEU A 64 2.69 12.91 2.41
C LEU A 64 3.03 12.79 3.89
N ALA A 65 4.30 13.00 4.25
CA ALA A 65 4.74 12.93 5.64
C ALA A 65 4.12 14.04 6.49
N ALA A 66 3.87 15.20 5.91
CA ALA A 66 3.28 16.34 6.61
C ALA A 66 1.76 16.29 6.70
N ASP A 67 1.10 15.48 5.88
CA ASP A 67 -0.36 15.42 5.78
C ASP A 67 -0.89 14.03 6.14
N ARG A 68 -0.98 13.13 5.16
CA ARG A 68 -1.65 11.85 5.35
C ARG A 68 -0.90 10.88 6.25
N LEU A 69 0.41 11.03 6.34
CA LEU A 69 1.28 10.14 7.10
C LEU A 69 1.98 10.85 8.24
N GLU A 70 1.44 11.98 8.71
CA GLU A 70 2.08 12.80 9.76
C GLU A 70 2.27 12.06 11.09
N HIS A 71 1.44 11.06 11.37
CA HIS A 71 1.52 10.29 12.61
C HIS A 71 2.50 9.11 12.54
N PHE A 72 3.14 8.90 11.39
CA PHE A 72 4.04 7.76 11.20
C PHE A 72 5.48 8.27 11.09
N PRO A 73 6.32 7.99 12.10
CA PRO A 73 7.68 8.54 12.14
C PRO A 73 8.62 7.94 11.10
N VAL A 74 8.31 6.75 10.61
CA VAL A 74 9.15 6.05 9.62
C VAL A 74 8.31 5.66 8.43
N LEU A 75 8.81 5.98 7.23
CA LEU A 75 8.21 5.60 5.97
C LEU A 75 9.22 4.77 5.18
N ARG A 76 8.71 3.76 4.48
CA ARG A 76 9.53 2.98 3.54
C ARG A 76 9.15 3.36 2.12
N LEU A 77 10.16 3.53 1.28
CA LEU A 77 9.98 3.85 -0.14
C LEU A 77 10.35 2.63 -0.96
N TYR A 78 9.41 2.18 -1.79
CA TYR A 78 9.62 1.03 -2.66
C TYR A 78 9.52 1.45 -4.11
N ARG A 79 10.37 0.90 -4.95
CA ARG A 79 10.14 0.97 -6.39
C ARG A 79 9.02 0.00 -6.75
N PRO A 80 8.09 0.39 -7.64
CA PRO A 80 6.96 -0.48 -7.98
C PRO A 80 7.38 -1.88 -8.43
N GLU A 81 8.41 -1.98 -9.24
CA GLU A 81 8.88 -3.27 -9.77
C GLU A 81 9.36 -4.21 -8.66
N VAL A 82 9.89 -3.68 -7.55
CA VAL A 82 10.29 -4.48 -6.40
C VAL A 82 9.07 -5.13 -5.74
N LEU A 83 8.02 -4.35 -5.55
CA LEU A 83 6.77 -4.86 -4.96
C LEU A 83 6.10 -5.86 -5.88
N GLU A 84 6.07 -5.60 -7.17
CA GLU A 84 5.50 -6.53 -8.15
C GLU A 84 6.26 -7.85 -8.17
N ALA A 85 7.59 -7.80 -8.11
CA ALA A 85 8.43 -9.00 -8.04
C ALA A 85 8.20 -9.79 -6.75
N ALA A 86 7.82 -9.12 -5.67
CA ALA A 86 7.46 -9.77 -4.41
C ALA A 86 6.03 -10.35 -4.43
N GLY A 87 5.27 -10.10 -5.48
CA GLY A 87 3.93 -10.65 -5.66
C GLY A 87 2.77 -9.70 -5.35
N PHE A 88 3.06 -8.45 -5.04
CA PHE A 88 2.01 -7.46 -4.82
C PHE A 88 1.53 -6.88 -6.15
N GLU A 89 0.23 -6.62 -6.22
CA GLU A 89 -0.34 -5.81 -7.29
C GLU A 89 -0.60 -4.41 -6.75
N ILE A 90 -0.11 -3.40 -7.46
CA ILE A 90 -0.29 -2.01 -7.06
C ILE A 90 -1.52 -1.47 -7.77
N VAL A 91 -2.60 -1.25 -7.01
CA VAL A 91 -3.88 -0.84 -7.57
C VAL A 91 -4.19 0.59 -7.15
N PRO A 92 -4.31 1.55 -8.09
CA PRO A 92 -4.73 2.91 -7.74
C PRO A 92 -6.16 2.89 -7.21
N THR A 93 -6.34 3.26 -5.96
CA THR A 93 -7.64 3.19 -5.28
C THR A 93 -7.99 4.50 -4.60
N PHE A 94 -9.29 4.75 -4.47
CA PHE A 94 -9.86 5.90 -3.77
C PHE A 94 -9.36 7.23 -4.34
N ARG A 95 -8.86 8.12 -3.51
CA ARG A 95 -8.35 9.43 -3.93
C ARG A 95 -6.86 9.41 -4.22
N THR A 96 -6.45 10.06 -5.30
CA THR A 96 -5.04 10.33 -5.56
C THR A 96 -4.38 10.95 -4.33
N PRO A 97 -3.19 10.54 -3.92
CA PRO A 97 -2.29 9.53 -4.52
C PRO A 97 -2.37 8.14 -3.88
N HIS A 98 -3.53 7.77 -3.34
CA HIS A 98 -3.69 6.48 -2.64
C HIS A 98 -3.59 5.31 -3.62
N VAL A 99 -2.88 4.27 -3.19
CA VAL A 99 -2.87 2.96 -3.87
C VAL A 99 -3.11 1.87 -2.83
N THR A 100 -3.55 0.73 -3.29
CA THR A 100 -3.67 -0.46 -2.45
C THR A 100 -2.67 -1.49 -2.95
N LEU A 101 -1.86 -2.03 -2.04
CA LEU A 101 -1.01 -3.18 -2.32
C LEU A 101 -1.87 -4.41 -2.12
N ALA A 102 -2.34 -4.99 -3.21
CA ALA A 102 -3.22 -6.15 -3.18
C ALA A 102 -2.42 -7.43 -3.27
N PHE A 103 -2.85 -8.46 -2.57
CA PHE A 103 -2.18 -9.74 -2.58
C PHE A 103 -3.16 -10.86 -2.19
N ASP A 104 -2.77 -12.10 -2.52
CA ASP A 104 -3.56 -13.29 -2.24
C ASP A 104 -2.71 -14.31 -1.49
N GLY A 105 -3.35 -15.30 -0.87
CA GLY A 105 -2.65 -16.37 -0.16
C GLY A 105 -2.52 -16.11 1.34
N ASP A 106 -1.41 -16.58 1.90
CA ASP A 106 -1.16 -16.52 3.35
C ASP A 106 -0.75 -15.12 3.78
N LEU A 107 -1.52 -14.53 4.69
CA LEU A 107 -1.28 -13.18 5.17
C LEU A 107 0.09 -13.02 5.85
N ASP A 108 0.52 -14.01 6.65
CA ASP A 108 1.80 -13.93 7.33
C ASP A 108 2.97 -13.93 6.35
N ALA A 109 2.87 -14.72 5.29
CA ALA A 109 3.89 -14.75 4.25
C ALA A 109 4.01 -13.40 3.51
N TRP A 110 2.89 -12.74 3.30
CA TRP A 110 2.87 -11.44 2.61
C TRP A 110 3.46 -10.32 3.46
N VAL A 111 3.19 -10.32 4.75
CA VAL A 111 3.83 -9.36 5.67
C VAL A 111 5.34 -9.52 5.63
N ASP A 112 5.82 -10.76 5.64
CA ASP A 112 7.25 -11.07 5.57
C ASP A 112 7.87 -10.59 4.25
N ARG A 113 7.20 -10.81 3.13
CA ARG A 113 7.66 -10.33 1.82
C ARG A 113 7.77 -8.82 1.76
N LEU A 114 6.80 -8.11 2.31
CA LEU A 114 6.84 -6.66 2.36
C LEU A 114 8.02 -6.16 3.20
N ARG A 115 8.24 -6.80 4.35
CA ARG A 115 9.34 -6.42 5.25
C ARG A 115 10.70 -6.65 4.63
N THR A 116 10.87 -7.73 3.88
CA THR A 116 12.16 -8.13 3.33
C THR A 116 12.43 -7.59 1.93
N ALA A 117 11.44 -7.01 1.26
CA ALA A 117 11.63 -6.41 -0.05
C ALA A 117 12.56 -5.19 0.02
N ASP A 118 13.34 -4.97 -1.03
CA ASP A 118 14.26 -3.84 -1.10
C ASP A 118 13.52 -2.50 -0.99
N HIS A 119 13.97 -1.66 -0.08
CA HIS A 119 13.37 -0.35 0.13
C HIS A 119 14.44 0.66 0.52
N ASP A 120 14.12 1.91 0.34
CA ASP A 120 14.97 3.03 0.79
C ASP A 120 14.68 3.43 2.23
#